data_a207af76fe765abd353316c1588bd6c5
#
_entry.id   a207af76fe765abd353316c1588bd6c5
#
_cell.length_a   1.000
_cell.length_b   1.000
_cell.length_c   1.000
_cell.angle_alpha   90.00
_cell.angle_beta   90.00
_cell.angle_gamma   90.00
#
_symmetry.space_group_name_H-M   'P 1'
#
loop_
_entity.id
_entity.type
_entity.pdbx_description
1 polymer ?
#
loop_
_entity_poly.entity_id
_entity_poly.type
_entity_poly.pdbx_seq_one_letter_code
_entity_poly.pdbx_strand_id
1 'polypeptide(L)'
;MALRRLDGCHVIAAYILIETEAGKAATVAAALRDLPGVPETAVLAGPYDVIARAQAQNIDELARLVTSRVQAINGVLRTMSCPVIHL
;
A
#
# COMPACT_ATOMS: atom_id res chain seq x y z
N MET A 1 -7.96 18.86 -11.00
CA MET A 1 -7.66 18.70 -11.03
C MET A 1 -7.39 18.56 -11.03
N ALA A 2 -7.15 18.63 -10.82
CA ALA A 2 -6.64 18.40 -10.71
C ALA A 2 -6.13 18.24 -10.83
N LEU A 3 -5.93 17.99 -10.75
CA LEU A 3 -5.25 17.82 -10.80
C LEU A 3 -4.73 18.18 -10.98
N ARG A 4 -4.55 18.28 -10.89
CA ARG A 4 -3.90 18.44 -10.95
C ARG A 4 -3.19 18.67 -10.94
N ARG A 5 -3.00 18.65 -10.87
CA ARG A 5 -2.25 18.67 -10.82
C ARG A 5 -1.57 18.75 -11.05
N LEU A 6 -1.43 18.68 -11.08
CA LEU A 6 -0.75 18.52 -11.23
C LEU A 6 -0.04 18.72 -11.34
N ASP A 7 0.02 19.26 -11.18
CA ASP A 7 0.77 19.52 -11.26
C ASP A 7 1.78 19.25 -10.90
N GLY A 8 2.01 19.63 -10.81
CA GLY A 8 3.42 19.50 -10.47
C GLY A 8 3.78 18.38 -9.53
N CYS A 9 2.83 17.88 -8.85
CA CYS A 9 3.03 16.75 -7.94
C CYS A 9 2.86 15.47 -8.70
N HIS A 10 3.98 14.86 -9.03
CA HIS A 10 3.95 13.55 -9.68
C HIS A 10 4.01 12.49 -8.61
N VAL A 11 2.86 12.17 -8.07
CA VAL A 11 2.75 11.10 -7.09
C VAL A 11 2.36 9.83 -7.80
N ILE A 12 3.14 8.79 -7.57
CA ILE A 12 2.83 7.46 -8.06
C ILE A 12 2.02 6.76 -6.98
N ALA A 13 0.89 6.21 -7.37
CA ALA A 13 0.03 5.47 -6.46
C ALA A 13 0.00 4.00 -6.85
N ALA A 14 -0.19 3.16 -5.86
CA ALA A 14 -0.35 1.72 -6.07
C ALA A 14 -1.32 1.17 -5.05
N TYR A 15 -2.05 0.15 -5.45
CA TYR A 15 -2.80 -0.66 -4.50
C TYR A 15 -1.95 -1.87 -4.16
N ILE A 16 -1.82 -2.14 -2.88
CA ILE A 16 -1.04 -3.27 -2.39
C ILE A 16 -2.01 -4.25 -1.75
N LEU A 17 -2.06 -5.44 -2.30
CA LEU A 17 -2.87 -6.53 -1.76
C LEU A 17 -1.98 -7.36 -0.86
N ILE A 18 -2.45 -7.65 0.33
CA ILE A 18 -1.62 -8.23 1.37
C ILE A 18 -2.29 -9.48 1.92
N GLU A 19 -1.54 -10.57 1.92
CA GLU A 19 -1.95 -11.80 2.57
C GLU A 19 -1.30 -11.84 3.95
N THR A 20 -2.12 -12.11 4.98
CA THR A 20 -1.63 -12.10 6.37
C THR A 20 -1.77 -13.49 6.98
N GLU A 21 -1.04 -13.70 8.06
CA GLU A 21 -1.26 -14.86 8.91
C GLU A 21 -2.68 -14.81 9.48
N ALA A 22 -3.22 -15.98 9.78
CA ALA A 22 -4.57 -16.10 10.32
C ALA A 22 -4.72 -15.24 11.58
N GLY A 23 -5.78 -14.44 11.64
CA GLY A 23 -6.08 -13.60 12.78
C GLY A 23 -5.29 -12.31 12.86
N LYS A 24 -4.44 -12.01 11.87
CA LYS A 24 -3.56 -10.84 11.93
C LYS A 24 -4.00 -9.69 11.04
N ALA A 25 -5.09 -9.83 10.29
CA ALA A 25 -5.46 -8.83 9.30
C ALA A 25 -5.68 -7.45 9.93
N ALA A 26 -6.41 -7.38 11.04
CA ALA A 26 -6.69 -6.08 11.68
C ALA A 26 -5.42 -5.44 12.22
N THR A 27 -4.53 -6.24 12.81
CA THR A 27 -3.27 -5.75 13.34
C THR A 27 -2.37 -5.23 12.23
N VAL A 28 -2.30 -5.96 11.12
CA VAL A 28 -1.52 -5.55 9.96
C VAL A 28 -2.09 -4.27 9.36
N ALA A 29 -3.41 -4.17 9.22
CA ALA A 29 -4.05 -2.97 8.68
C ALA A 29 -3.74 -1.75 9.54
N ALA A 30 -3.77 -1.90 10.86
CA ALA A 30 -3.46 -0.80 11.77
C ALA A 30 -2.00 -0.36 11.61
N ALA A 31 -1.08 -1.30 11.51
CA ALA A 31 0.34 -0.99 11.32
C ALA A 31 0.57 -0.28 9.99
N LEU A 32 -0.15 -0.69 8.94
CA LEU A 32 -0.03 -0.04 7.63
C LEU A 32 -0.48 1.42 7.68
N ARG A 33 -1.56 1.72 8.42
CA ARG A 33 -2.04 3.10 8.52
C ARG A 33 -1.03 4.04 9.12
N ASP A 34 -0.13 3.52 9.94
CA ASP A 34 0.89 4.34 10.59
C ASP A 34 2.09 4.63 9.70
N LEU A 35 2.16 4.02 8.52
CA LEU A 35 3.28 4.22 7.62
C LEU A 35 3.10 5.51 6.81
N PRO A 36 4.14 6.34 6.71
CA PRO A 36 4.11 7.45 5.77
C PRO A 36 3.93 6.90 4.35
N GLY A 37 3.08 7.53 3.57
CA GLY A 37 2.83 7.09 2.20
C GLY A 37 1.74 6.06 2.05
N VAL A 38 1.03 5.72 3.14
CA VAL A 38 -0.09 4.79 3.09
C VAL A 38 -1.34 5.50 3.62
N PRO A 39 -2.04 6.27 2.78
CA PRO A 39 -3.19 7.05 3.24
C PRO A 39 -4.43 6.21 3.56
N GLU A 40 -4.56 5.02 3.00
CA GLU A 40 -5.77 4.22 3.18
C GLU A 40 -5.44 2.74 3.32
N THR A 41 -6.14 2.06 4.21
CA THR A 41 -6.12 0.61 4.30
C THR A 41 -7.53 0.10 4.56
N ALA A 42 -7.78 -1.14 4.16
CA ALA A 42 -9.04 -1.81 4.46
C ALA A 42 -8.78 -3.30 4.66
N VAL A 43 -9.55 -3.89 5.56
CA VAL A 43 -9.53 -5.34 5.74
C VAL A 43 -10.54 -5.93 4.76
N LEU A 44 -10.16 -7.01 4.12
CA LEU A 44 -10.96 -7.63 3.06
C LEU A 44 -11.40 -9.03 3.45
N ALA A 45 -12.51 -9.44 2.90
CA ALA A 45 -12.96 -10.82 2.97
C ALA A 45 -12.80 -11.42 1.58
N GLY A 46 -11.66 -12.04 1.32
CA GLY A 46 -11.38 -12.58 0.00
C GLY A 46 -10.03 -13.27 -0.04
N PRO A 47 -9.47 -13.48 -1.23
CA PRO A 47 -8.17 -14.16 -1.36
C PRO A 47 -7.03 -13.38 -0.71
N TYR A 48 -7.18 -12.07 -0.56
CA TYR A 48 -6.25 -11.25 0.19
C TYR A 48 -6.97 -10.70 1.41
N ASP A 49 -6.20 -10.41 2.45
CA ASP A 49 -6.77 -10.05 3.74
C ASP A 49 -6.82 -8.55 3.97
N VAL A 50 -5.92 -7.82 3.34
CA VAL A 50 -5.81 -6.36 3.50
C VAL A 50 -5.48 -5.75 2.16
N ILE A 51 -6.06 -4.58 1.90
CA ILE A 51 -5.64 -3.74 0.78
C ILE A 51 -5.18 -2.40 1.34
N ALA A 52 -4.09 -1.89 0.79
CA ALA A 52 -3.56 -0.59 1.15
C ALA A 52 -3.36 0.24 -0.10
N ARG A 53 -3.63 1.54 0.01
CA ARG A 53 -3.26 2.47 -1.04
C ARG A 53 -1.97 3.14 -0.64
N ALA A 54 -0.95 3.00 -1.46
CA ALA A 54 0.37 3.56 -1.20
C ALA A 54 0.66 4.67 -2.20
N GLN A 55 1.44 5.66 -1.77
CA GLN A 55 1.85 6.76 -2.61
C GLN A 55 3.33 7.02 -2.41
N ALA A 56 4.02 7.37 -3.50
CA ALA A 56 5.43 7.71 -3.47
C ALA A 56 5.73 8.67 -4.61
N GLN A 57 6.89 9.30 -4.57
CA GLN A 57 7.24 10.28 -5.59
C GLN A 57 7.81 9.63 -6.84
N ASN A 58 8.33 8.42 -6.72
CA ASN A 58 8.85 7.68 -7.85
C ASN A 58 8.76 6.19 -7.57
N ILE A 59 9.03 5.40 -8.61
CA ILE A 59 8.87 3.95 -8.50
C ILE A 59 9.87 3.32 -7.53
N ASP A 60 11.07 3.87 -7.44
CA ASP A 60 12.07 3.34 -6.51
C ASP A 60 11.65 3.55 -5.07
N GLU A 61 11.09 4.71 -4.77
CA GLU A 61 10.58 5.00 -3.43
C GLU A 61 9.40 4.09 -3.09
N LEU A 62 8.52 3.86 -4.05
CA LEU A 62 7.41 2.94 -3.87
C LEU A 62 7.90 1.53 -3.57
N ALA A 63 8.88 1.06 -4.34
CA ALA A 63 9.45 -0.27 -4.13
C ALA A 63 10.07 -0.39 -2.74
N ARG A 64 10.78 0.64 -2.28
CA ARG A 64 11.38 0.62 -0.95
C ARG A 64 10.31 0.62 0.14
N LEU A 65 9.23 1.35 -0.05
CA LEU A 65 8.13 1.34 0.90
C LEU A 65 7.59 -0.07 1.07
N VAL A 66 7.35 -0.77 -0.03
CA VAL A 66 6.81 -2.12 0.01
C VAL A 66 7.81 -3.08 0.65
N THR A 67 9.06 -3.08 0.18
CA THR A 67 10.02 -4.10 0.60
C THR A 67 10.56 -3.84 2.01
N SER A 68 10.73 -2.57 2.38
CA SER A 68 11.36 -2.23 3.66
C SER A 68 10.37 -1.97 4.79
N ARG A 69 9.16 -1.60 4.45
CA ARG A 69 8.17 -1.21 5.46
C ARG A 69 6.99 -2.16 5.51
N VAL A 70 6.35 -2.39 4.38
CA VAL A 70 5.14 -3.23 4.35
C VAL A 70 5.50 -4.68 4.66
N GLN A 71 6.49 -5.21 3.97
CA GLN A 71 6.87 -6.62 4.17
C GLN A 71 7.54 -6.88 5.52
N ALA A 72 7.98 -5.82 6.20
CA ALA A 72 8.56 -5.96 7.53
C ALA A 72 7.51 -6.02 8.64
N ILE A 73 6.25 -5.75 8.34
CA ILE A 73 5.18 -5.80 9.35
C ILE A 73 4.97 -7.25 9.75
N ASN A 74 4.96 -7.48 11.06
CA ASN A 74 4.72 -8.81 11.61
C ASN A 74 3.32 -9.28 11.21
N GLY A 75 3.24 -10.47 10.64
CA GLY A 75 1.97 -11.05 10.18
C GLY A 75 1.76 -10.96 8.68
N VAL A 76 2.58 -10.21 7.95
CA VAL A 76 2.51 -10.15 6.50
C VAL A 76 3.18 -11.38 5.92
N LEU A 77 2.44 -12.14 5.11
CA LEU A 77 2.98 -13.31 4.44
C LEU A 77 3.43 -12.97 3.02
N ARG A 78 2.62 -12.18 2.31
CA ARG A 78 2.86 -11.94 0.91
C ARG A 78 2.18 -10.66 0.48
N THR A 79 2.78 -9.96 -0.47
CA THR A 79 2.23 -8.73 -1.02
C THR A 79 2.18 -8.81 -2.54
N MET A 80 1.19 -8.13 -3.10
CA MET A 80 1.08 -7.94 -4.55
C MET A 80 0.85 -6.46 -4.79
N SER A 81 1.77 -5.81 -5.48
CA SER A 81 1.68 -4.38 -5.76
C SER A 81 1.09 -4.17 -7.14
N CYS A 82 0.08 -3.33 -7.20
CA CYS A 82 -0.62 -3.00 -8.44
C CYS A 82 -0.53 -1.48 -8.65
N PRO A 83 0.48 -1.00 -9.38
CA PRO A 83 0.58 0.42 -9.66
C PRO A 83 -0.61 0.92 -10.46
N VAL A 84 -1.05 2.13 -10.15
CA VAL A 84 -2.18 2.75 -10.84
C VAL A 84 -1.69 3.31 -12.17
N ILE A 85 -2.43 3.04 -13.22
CA ILE A 85 -2.15 3.54 -14.56
C ILE A 85 -3.16 4.64 -14.88
N HIS A 86 -2.67 5.75 -15.37
CA HIS A 86 -3.50 6.86 -15.82
C HIS A 86 -3.57 6.83 -17.33
N LEU A 87 -4.73 6.52 -17.87
CA LEU A 87 -4.94 6.43 -19.32
C LEU A 87 -5.54 7.70 -19.91
#